data_1b1fdb5e0500ac1500389d4a377c4b32
#
_entry.id   1b1fdb5e0500ac1500389d4a377c4b32
#
_cell.length_a   1.000
_cell.length_b   1.000
_cell.length_c   1.000
_cell.angle_alpha   90.00
_cell.angle_beta   90.00
_cell.angle_gamma   90.00
#
_symmetry.space_group_name_H-M   'P 1'
#
loop_
_entity.id
_entity.type
_entity.pdbx_description
1 polymer ?
#
loop_
_entity_poly.entity_id
_entity_poly.type
_entity_poly.pdbx_seq_one_letter_code
_entity_poly.pdbx_strand_id
1 'polypeptide(L)'
;MSISIVVMLIEALLCNVLLQPTADTSVGAIEMVLLVINFFVLIFSVFRSIGDNEDEQTIKYMIIASLLLRLAILFWDIYARGIFILPNSEADAVGYKNAARSYAFYSRSGQYDYDEYSFYIGQLYKLIGMQEITAQFLNVYFAIFSIVLIYKILTMFEVSAKNKKTAIALACFLPNSLMITSFFLQESVIAFCIVLTLYFYTKWWFTRKIVYFIISFIPSIFGAFLHSGSIVPVVAIVATFAFVSNAEHKLKITVLAAVGAVIISIVVFAFISSNSGTLFSKIGGSLSAENVVNSAGKTDRVSSADYFIGIGGLPSVLDLIVNSPIRMLYFLASPVPWMWRGLNDIAAFFGSSVFYIIAFWNAVKLIRHRNGIDRESGMWAYFFVLFIMIIFAMFMFGWGVSNSGTALRHREKFTYIFIILYIFTKEMIERTREVKNEESVSDSSRLQRREVSA
;
A
#
# COMPACT_ATOMS: atom_id res chain seq x y z
N MET A 1 -0.09 -12.16 -14.63
CA MET A 1 -1.37 -11.63 -14.09
C MET A 1 -2.58 -12.10 -14.88
N SER A 2 -2.68 -11.86 -16.20
CA SER A 2 -3.84 -12.29 -17.00
C SER A 2 -4.15 -13.78 -16.93
N ILE A 3 -3.12 -14.64 -17.01
CA ILE A 3 -3.27 -16.10 -16.91
C ILE A 3 -3.86 -16.49 -15.55
N SER A 4 -3.39 -15.89 -14.49
CA SER A 4 -3.87 -16.16 -13.12
C SER A 4 -5.35 -15.81 -12.96
N ILE A 5 -5.78 -14.67 -13.49
CA ILE A 5 -7.19 -14.25 -13.45
C ILE A 5 -8.07 -15.25 -14.24
N VAL A 6 -7.61 -15.66 -15.42
CA VAL A 6 -8.34 -16.65 -16.25
C VAL A 6 -8.46 -17.99 -15.51
N VAL A 7 -7.38 -18.49 -14.91
CA VAL A 7 -7.41 -19.74 -14.14
C VAL A 7 -8.38 -19.64 -12.97
N MET A 8 -8.32 -18.58 -12.17
CA MET A 8 -9.24 -18.36 -11.04
C MET A 8 -10.71 -18.30 -11.48
N LEU A 9 -10.99 -17.66 -12.61
CA LEU A 9 -12.38 -17.62 -13.16
C LEU A 9 -12.85 -19.00 -13.61
N ILE A 10 -11.99 -19.79 -14.27
CA ILE A 10 -12.30 -21.16 -14.66
C ILE A 10 -12.57 -22.03 -13.42
N GLU A 11 -11.71 -21.93 -12.40
CA GLU A 11 -11.86 -22.65 -11.13
C GLU A 11 -13.18 -22.29 -10.43
N ALA A 12 -13.52 -21.00 -10.35
CA ALA A 12 -14.77 -20.54 -9.76
C ALA A 12 -15.98 -21.09 -10.50
N LEU A 13 -15.96 -21.10 -11.84
CA LEU A 13 -17.03 -21.67 -12.65
C LEU A 13 -17.15 -23.19 -12.47
N LEU A 14 -16.04 -23.92 -12.48
CA LEU A 14 -16.03 -25.36 -12.27
C LEU A 14 -16.54 -25.72 -10.88
N CYS A 15 -16.07 -25.03 -9.83
CA CYS A 15 -16.55 -25.24 -8.47
C CYS A 15 -18.04 -24.98 -8.35
N ASN A 16 -18.55 -23.90 -8.96
CA ASN A 16 -19.97 -23.58 -8.93
C ASN A 16 -20.84 -24.69 -9.57
N VAL A 17 -20.40 -25.22 -10.73
CA VAL A 17 -21.14 -26.26 -11.45
C VAL A 17 -21.04 -27.62 -10.77
N LEU A 18 -19.85 -27.99 -10.26
CA LEU A 18 -19.60 -29.35 -9.75
C LEU A 18 -19.99 -29.51 -8.28
N LEU A 19 -19.87 -28.46 -7.46
CA LEU A 19 -20.02 -28.57 -6.00
C LEU A 19 -21.41 -28.15 -5.50
N GLN A 20 -22.15 -27.34 -6.28
CA GLN A 20 -23.41 -26.72 -5.82
C GLN A 20 -23.21 -26.11 -4.41
N PRO A 21 -22.44 -25.06 -4.25
CA PRO A 21 -21.94 -24.60 -2.96
C PRO A 21 -23.06 -24.30 -1.97
N THR A 22 -22.98 -24.89 -0.77
CA THR A 22 -23.86 -24.62 0.37
C THR A 22 -23.05 -24.19 1.60
N ALA A 23 -23.72 -23.73 2.66
CA ALA A 23 -23.10 -23.32 3.90
C ALA A 23 -22.25 -24.44 4.57
N ASP A 24 -22.57 -25.68 4.28
CA ASP A 24 -21.98 -26.88 4.91
C ASP A 24 -20.99 -27.62 4.01
N THR A 25 -20.76 -27.13 2.78
CA THR A 25 -19.77 -27.71 1.88
C THR A 25 -18.35 -27.30 2.31
N SER A 26 -17.80 -27.99 3.31
CA SER A 26 -16.36 -27.97 3.58
C SER A 26 -15.71 -29.07 2.73
N VAL A 27 -15.16 -28.73 1.60
CA VAL A 27 -14.54 -29.71 0.71
C VAL A 27 -13.01 -29.56 0.79
N GLY A 28 -12.44 -29.87 1.94
CA GLY A 28 -11.01 -29.67 2.23
C GLY A 28 -10.04 -30.23 1.17
N ALA A 29 -10.40 -31.34 0.51
CA ALA A 29 -9.60 -31.90 -0.58
C ALA A 29 -9.58 -30.98 -1.83
N ILE A 30 -10.73 -30.43 -2.20
CA ILE A 30 -10.82 -29.53 -3.36
C ILE A 30 -10.13 -28.20 -3.06
N GLU A 31 -10.28 -27.68 -1.85
CA GLU A 31 -9.58 -26.46 -1.42
C GLU A 31 -8.06 -26.60 -1.53
N MET A 32 -7.52 -27.75 -1.13
CA MET A 32 -6.08 -28.03 -1.28
C MET A 32 -5.66 -28.15 -2.74
N VAL A 33 -6.48 -28.75 -3.61
CA VAL A 33 -6.21 -28.80 -5.06
C VAL A 33 -6.19 -27.41 -5.67
N LEU A 34 -7.17 -26.57 -5.35
CA LEU A 34 -7.22 -25.17 -5.81
C LEU A 34 -5.99 -24.38 -5.33
N LEU A 35 -5.62 -24.55 -4.06
CA LEU A 35 -4.42 -23.91 -3.51
C LEU A 35 -3.17 -24.31 -4.27
N VAL A 36 -2.98 -25.60 -4.56
CA VAL A 36 -1.81 -26.11 -5.29
C VAL A 36 -1.78 -25.57 -6.71
N ILE A 37 -2.89 -25.58 -7.43
CA ILE A 37 -2.97 -25.02 -8.79
C ILE A 37 -2.61 -23.53 -8.76
N ASN A 38 -3.25 -22.76 -7.89
CA ASN A 38 -3.01 -21.32 -7.78
C ASN A 38 -1.58 -20.99 -7.34
N PHE A 39 -0.98 -21.81 -6.48
CA PHE A 39 0.42 -21.68 -6.09
C PHE A 39 1.36 -21.79 -7.32
N PHE A 40 1.20 -22.84 -8.14
CA PHE A 40 2.04 -23.01 -9.33
C PHE A 40 1.77 -21.94 -10.40
N VAL A 41 0.53 -21.53 -10.59
CA VAL A 41 0.16 -20.44 -11.50
C VAL A 41 0.79 -19.12 -11.06
N LEU A 42 0.83 -18.86 -9.75
CA LEU A 42 1.48 -17.68 -9.20
C LEU A 42 3.00 -17.71 -9.43
N ILE A 43 3.67 -18.82 -9.13
CA ILE A 43 5.09 -19.02 -9.41
C ILE A 43 5.40 -18.81 -10.90
N PHE A 44 4.64 -19.46 -11.78
CA PHE A 44 4.79 -19.29 -13.22
C PHE A 44 4.64 -17.81 -13.64
N SER A 45 3.65 -17.13 -13.07
CA SER A 45 3.42 -15.70 -13.35
C SER A 45 4.57 -14.82 -12.87
N VAL A 46 5.19 -15.12 -11.73
CA VAL A 46 6.38 -14.45 -11.21
C VAL A 46 7.55 -14.66 -12.15
N PHE A 47 7.85 -15.93 -12.52
CA PHE A 47 8.96 -16.25 -13.40
C PHE A 47 8.84 -15.56 -14.76
N ARG A 48 7.64 -15.53 -15.35
CA ARG A 48 7.39 -14.85 -16.62
C ARG A 48 7.45 -13.33 -16.54
N SER A 49 7.31 -12.75 -15.35
CA SER A 49 7.23 -11.30 -15.15
C SER A 49 8.56 -10.63 -14.86
N ILE A 50 9.56 -11.40 -14.47
CA ILE A 50 10.90 -10.96 -14.08
C ILE A 50 11.89 -11.59 -15.06
N GLY A 51 12.90 -10.85 -15.47
CA GLY A 51 13.94 -11.33 -16.39
C GLY A 51 14.77 -12.48 -15.84
N ASP A 52 15.83 -12.89 -16.57
CA ASP A 52 16.56 -14.12 -16.29
C ASP A 52 18.05 -13.91 -15.98
N ASN A 53 18.51 -12.66 -15.81
CA ASN A 53 19.89 -12.42 -15.36
C ASN A 53 20.07 -12.82 -13.87
N GLU A 54 21.30 -12.87 -13.38
CA GLU A 54 21.67 -13.34 -12.05
C GLU A 54 20.96 -12.53 -10.93
N ASP A 55 20.90 -11.21 -11.08
CA ASP A 55 20.23 -10.32 -10.14
C ASP A 55 18.73 -10.59 -10.09
N GLU A 56 18.11 -10.84 -11.24
CA GLU A 56 16.69 -11.14 -11.38
C GLU A 56 16.33 -12.53 -10.88
N GLN A 57 17.23 -13.52 -11.02
CA GLN A 57 17.09 -14.83 -10.39
C GLN A 57 17.04 -14.69 -8.85
N THR A 58 17.94 -13.87 -8.29
CA THR A 58 17.92 -13.58 -6.83
C THR A 58 16.57 -12.97 -6.41
N ILE A 59 16.03 -12.05 -7.20
CA ILE A 59 14.71 -11.45 -6.94
C ILE A 59 13.60 -12.51 -6.98
N LYS A 60 13.60 -13.41 -7.97
CA LYS A 60 12.65 -14.53 -8.05
C LYS A 60 12.69 -15.41 -6.79
N TYR A 61 13.87 -15.78 -6.33
CA TYR A 61 14.02 -16.58 -5.11
C TYR A 61 13.54 -15.85 -3.86
N MET A 62 13.78 -14.55 -3.73
CA MET A 62 13.23 -13.75 -2.62
C MET A 62 11.69 -13.77 -2.62
N ILE A 63 11.06 -13.61 -3.79
CA ILE A 63 9.59 -13.63 -3.92
C ILE A 63 9.04 -15.02 -3.59
N ILE A 64 9.69 -16.09 -4.03
CA ILE A 64 9.26 -17.46 -3.69
C ILE A 64 9.41 -17.72 -2.19
N ALA A 65 10.54 -17.33 -1.58
CA ALA A 65 10.73 -17.44 -0.15
C ALA A 65 9.64 -16.67 0.63
N SER A 66 9.31 -15.46 0.17
CA SER A 66 8.22 -14.65 0.74
C SER A 66 6.85 -15.32 0.59
N LEU A 67 6.58 -15.96 -0.55
CA LEU A 67 5.35 -16.72 -0.78
C LEU A 67 5.25 -17.90 0.20
N LEU A 68 6.33 -18.67 0.35
CA LEU A 68 6.38 -19.81 1.29
C LEU A 68 6.19 -19.37 2.75
N LEU A 69 6.81 -18.24 3.15
CA LEU A 69 6.62 -17.67 4.49
C LEU A 69 5.16 -17.23 4.73
N ARG A 70 4.54 -16.58 3.76
CA ARG A 70 3.12 -16.19 3.84
C ARG A 70 2.20 -17.40 3.92
N LEU A 71 2.50 -18.45 3.17
CA LEU A 71 1.74 -19.71 3.28
C LEU A 71 1.92 -20.34 4.67
N ALA A 72 3.13 -20.35 5.21
CA ALA A 72 3.36 -20.87 6.57
C ALA A 72 2.56 -20.08 7.61
N ILE A 73 2.52 -18.75 7.51
CA ILE A 73 1.71 -17.87 8.38
C ILE A 73 0.20 -18.15 8.19
N LEU A 74 -0.26 -18.30 6.95
CA LEU A 74 -1.64 -18.63 6.63
C LEU A 74 -2.06 -19.98 7.24
N PHE A 75 -1.25 -21.03 7.05
CA PHE A 75 -1.53 -22.33 7.63
C PHE A 75 -1.49 -22.30 9.17
N TRP A 76 -0.57 -21.53 9.75
CA TRP A 76 -0.55 -21.31 11.19
C TRP A 76 -1.84 -20.67 11.69
N ASP A 77 -2.30 -19.62 11.02
CA ASP A 77 -3.52 -18.90 11.41
C ASP A 77 -4.78 -19.77 11.34
N ILE A 78 -4.84 -20.71 10.40
CA ILE A 78 -5.99 -21.60 10.24
C ILE A 78 -5.92 -22.81 11.16
N TYR A 79 -4.77 -23.48 11.23
CA TYR A 79 -4.67 -24.80 11.88
C TYR A 79 -3.96 -24.78 13.23
N ALA A 80 -3.08 -23.83 13.49
CA ALA A 80 -2.29 -23.76 14.73
C ALA A 80 -2.69 -22.58 15.65
N ARG A 81 -3.76 -21.86 15.32
CA ARG A 81 -4.26 -20.74 16.12
C ARG A 81 -4.56 -21.10 17.57
N GLY A 82 -4.95 -22.35 17.85
CA GLY A 82 -5.17 -22.86 19.22
C GLY A 82 -3.90 -22.99 20.05
N ILE A 83 -2.71 -23.04 19.43
CA ILE A 83 -1.42 -23.09 20.11
C ILE A 83 -0.97 -21.67 20.47
N PHE A 84 -0.98 -20.77 19.49
CA PHE A 84 -0.61 -19.38 19.66
C PHE A 84 -1.29 -18.51 18.60
N ILE A 85 -1.93 -17.41 19.04
CA ILE A 85 -2.57 -16.44 18.16
C ILE A 85 -1.50 -15.46 17.68
N LEU A 86 -1.31 -15.41 16.37
CA LEU A 86 -0.36 -14.47 15.78
C LEU A 86 -0.85 -13.01 15.93
N PRO A 87 0.06 -12.05 16.15
CA PRO A 87 -0.31 -10.62 16.22
C PRO A 87 -1.07 -10.17 14.98
N ASN A 88 -2.13 -9.39 15.15
CA ASN A 88 -3.04 -8.88 14.12
C ASN A 88 -3.98 -9.93 13.46
N SER A 89 -4.01 -11.20 13.90
CA SER A 89 -4.96 -12.19 13.41
C SER A 89 -6.26 -12.29 14.23
N GLU A 90 -6.44 -11.41 15.22
CA GLU A 90 -7.57 -11.45 16.17
C GLU A 90 -8.87 -10.84 15.62
N ALA A 91 -9.56 -10.09 16.45
CA ALA A 91 -10.95 -9.65 16.33
C ALA A 91 -11.40 -9.26 14.92
N ASP A 92 -10.60 -8.47 14.19
CA ASP A 92 -10.98 -7.98 12.87
C ASP A 92 -10.95 -9.09 11.81
N ALA A 93 -9.91 -9.94 11.80
CA ALA A 93 -9.83 -11.06 10.85
C ALA A 93 -10.99 -12.03 11.04
N VAL A 94 -11.36 -12.31 12.29
CA VAL A 94 -12.53 -13.14 12.63
C VAL A 94 -13.82 -12.43 12.22
N GLY A 95 -13.91 -11.11 12.45
CA GLY A 95 -15.05 -10.28 12.04
C GLY A 95 -15.31 -10.35 10.53
N TYR A 96 -14.27 -10.16 9.73
CA TYR A 96 -14.35 -10.30 8.26
C TYR A 96 -14.78 -11.70 7.81
N LYS A 97 -14.24 -12.77 8.40
CA LYS A 97 -14.63 -14.15 8.09
C LYS A 97 -16.12 -14.39 8.37
N ASN A 98 -16.59 -14.01 9.54
CA ASN A 98 -17.98 -14.20 9.95
C ASN A 98 -18.96 -13.39 9.08
N ALA A 99 -18.61 -12.16 8.75
CA ALA A 99 -19.40 -11.31 7.87
C ALA A 99 -19.45 -11.90 6.44
N ALA A 100 -18.33 -12.37 5.87
CA ALA A 100 -18.29 -13.00 4.56
C ALA A 100 -19.18 -14.25 4.49
N ARG A 101 -19.14 -15.10 5.52
CA ARG A 101 -20.03 -16.26 5.66
C ARG A 101 -21.50 -15.85 5.70
N SER A 102 -21.82 -14.80 6.44
CA SER A 102 -23.19 -14.28 6.54
C SER A 102 -23.71 -13.75 5.21
N TYR A 103 -22.90 -13.04 4.44
CA TYR A 103 -23.24 -12.56 3.10
C TYR A 103 -23.43 -13.70 2.09
N ALA A 104 -22.66 -14.77 2.23
CA ALA A 104 -22.76 -15.89 1.32
C ALA A 104 -24.06 -16.67 1.50
N PHE A 105 -24.43 -17.03 2.73
CA PHE A 105 -25.39 -18.08 2.99
C PHE A 105 -26.59 -17.68 3.83
N TYR A 106 -26.54 -16.55 4.54
CA TYR A 106 -27.61 -16.16 5.47
C TYR A 106 -28.36 -14.88 5.09
N SER A 107 -28.05 -14.28 3.93
CA SER A 107 -28.72 -13.07 3.39
C SER A 107 -28.84 -11.90 4.39
N ARG A 108 -27.98 -11.80 5.37
CA ARG A 108 -27.98 -10.72 6.36
C ARG A 108 -27.12 -9.59 5.83
N SER A 109 -27.77 -8.57 5.28
CA SER A 109 -27.15 -7.29 4.98
C SER A 109 -27.27 -6.34 6.18
N GLY A 110 -26.21 -5.57 6.45
CA GLY A 110 -26.36 -4.31 7.18
C GLY A 110 -26.19 -4.35 8.71
N GLN A 111 -25.52 -5.34 9.29
CA GLN A 111 -25.27 -5.37 10.75
C GLN A 111 -23.77 -5.43 11.16
N TYR A 112 -22.83 -5.37 10.20
CA TYR A 112 -21.43 -5.54 10.52
C TYR A 112 -20.60 -4.34 10.05
N ASP A 113 -19.67 -3.88 10.89
CA ASP A 113 -18.67 -2.85 10.56
C ASP A 113 -17.64 -3.29 9.50
N TYR A 114 -17.81 -4.48 8.89
CA TYR A 114 -16.88 -5.16 7.98
C TYR A 114 -17.49 -5.40 6.59
N ASP A 115 -18.40 -4.53 6.15
CA ASP A 115 -19.34 -4.84 5.07
C ASP A 115 -18.69 -5.04 3.69
N GLU A 116 -17.86 -4.12 3.22
CA GLU A 116 -17.49 -4.10 1.79
C GLU A 116 -16.59 -5.26 1.38
N TYR A 117 -15.46 -5.48 2.09
CA TYR A 117 -14.55 -6.58 1.78
C TYR A 117 -15.23 -7.94 1.96
N SER A 118 -15.94 -8.10 3.08
CA SER A 118 -16.67 -9.31 3.39
C SER A 118 -17.78 -9.63 2.39
N PHE A 119 -18.42 -8.60 1.82
CA PHE A 119 -19.39 -8.79 0.74
C PHE A 119 -18.75 -9.45 -0.49
N TYR A 120 -17.59 -8.93 -0.96
CA TYR A 120 -16.92 -9.51 -2.13
C TYR A 120 -16.43 -10.94 -1.88
N ILE A 121 -15.88 -11.21 -0.68
CA ILE A 121 -15.51 -12.58 -0.32
C ILE A 121 -16.74 -13.47 -0.16
N GLY A 122 -17.86 -12.95 0.34
CA GLY A 122 -19.11 -13.67 0.39
C GLY A 122 -19.65 -14.06 -1.00
N GLN A 123 -19.50 -13.17 -2.02
CA GLN A 123 -19.82 -13.54 -3.40
C GLN A 123 -18.88 -14.65 -3.93
N LEU A 124 -17.59 -14.59 -3.57
CA LEU A 124 -16.65 -15.68 -3.91
C LEU A 124 -17.10 -17.00 -3.26
N TYR A 125 -17.49 -17.00 -1.99
CA TYR A 125 -17.99 -18.19 -1.29
C TYR A 125 -19.28 -18.77 -1.93
N LYS A 126 -20.16 -17.94 -2.49
CA LYS A 126 -21.32 -18.42 -3.28
C LYS A 126 -20.90 -19.20 -4.52
N LEU A 127 -19.73 -18.87 -5.09
CA LEU A 127 -19.23 -19.53 -6.30
C LEU A 127 -18.46 -20.82 -6.01
N ILE A 128 -17.61 -20.80 -4.97
CA ILE A 128 -16.64 -21.89 -4.71
C ILE A 128 -16.93 -22.69 -3.43
N GLY A 129 -17.96 -22.34 -2.67
CA GLY A 129 -18.19 -22.84 -1.32
C GLY A 129 -17.40 -22.07 -0.26
N MET A 130 -17.59 -22.44 1.02
CA MET A 130 -16.91 -21.78 2.14
C MET A 130 -15.46 -22.26 2.25
N GLN A 131 -14.60 -21.73 1.39
CA GLN A 131 -13.20 -22.12 1.25
C GLN A 131 -12.31 -21.07 1.92
N GLU A 132 -12.04 -21.22 3.20
CA GLU A 132 -11.31 -20.23 3.99
C GLU A 132 -9.85 -20.07 3.55
N ILE A 133 -9.17 -21.19 3.24
CA ILE A 133 -7.80 -21.20 2.75
C ILE A 133 -7.70 -20.42 1.44
N THR A 134 -8.59 -20.70 0.49
CA THR A 134 -8.61 -20.04 -0.82
C THR A 134 -8.83 -18.54 -0.69
N ALA A 135 -9.79 -18.11 0.15
CA ALA A 135 -10.05 -16.69 0.38
C ALA A 135 -8.87 -15.98 1.05
N GLN A 136 -8.21 -16.62 2.01
CA GLN A 136 -7.03 -16.07 2.68
C GLN A 136 -5.80 -16.08 1.75
N PHE A 137 -5.65 -17.12 0.92
CA PHE A 137 -4.61 -17.20 -0.10
C PHE A 137 -4.73 -16.09 -1.16
N LEU A 138 -5.96 -15.63 -1.45
CA LEU A 138 -6.16 -14.49 -2.34
C LEU A 138 -5.44 -13.22 -1.83
N ASN A 139 -5.37 -13.01 -0.51
CA ASN A 139 -4.58 -11.91 0.06
C ASN A 139 -3.08 -12.08 -0.18
N VAL A 140 -2.57 -13.30 -0.04
CA VAL A 140 -1.18 -13.62 -0.39
C VAL A 140 -0.92 -13.35 -1.88
N TYR A 141 -1.87 -13.70 -2.73
CA TYR A 141 -1.83 -13.46 -4.17
C TYR A 141 -1.66 -11.97 -4.49
N PHE A 142 -2.48 -11.11 -3.89
CA PHE A 142 -2.40 -9.66 -4.05
C PHE A 142 -1.07 -9.09 -3.54
N ALA A 143 -0.55 -9.61 -2.42
CA ALA A 143 0.75 -9.21 -1.89
C ALA A 143 1.88 -9.53 -2.87
N ILE A 144 1.95 -10.76 -3.38
CA ILE A 144 2.98 -11.18 -4.34
C ILE A 144 2.90 -10.39 -5.65
N PHE A 145 1.69 -10.14 -6.18
CA PHE A 145 1.55 -9.28 -7.36
C PHE A 145 1.95 -7.84 -7.10
N SER A 146 1.70 -7.30 -5.90
CA SER A 146 2.20 -5.97 -5.53
C SER A 146 3.72 -5.91 -5.61
N ILE A 147 4.41 -6.93 -5.10
CA ILE A 147 5.88 -7.03 -5.17
C ILE A 147 6.37 -7.07 -6.63
N VAL A 148 5.71 -7.86 -7.49
CA VAL A 148 6.05 -7.91 -8.93
C VAL A 148 5.81 -6.56 -9.62
N LEU A 149 4.73 -5.85 -9.24
CA LEU A 149 4.46 -4.51 -9.80
C LEU A 149 5.50 -3.48 -9.35
N ILE A 150 5.96 -3.55 -8.09
CA ILE A 150 7.08 -2.71 -7.60
C ILE A 150 8.33 -2.95 -8.44
N TYR A 151 8.71 -4.22 -8.65
CA TYR A 151 9.84 -4.56 -9.52
C TYR A 151 9.71 -3.91 -10.90
N LYS A 152 8.51 -3.99 -11.52
CA LYS A 152 8.26 -3.38 -12.84
C LYS A 152 8.33 -1.85 -12.81
N ILE A 153 7.82 -1.19 -11.77
CA ILE A 153 7.93 0.26 -11.59
C ILE A 153 9.41 0.66 -11.51
N LEU A 154 10.17 -0.01 -10.65
CA LEU A 154 11.60 0.29 -10.48
C LEU A 154 12.42 0.03 -11.75
N THR A 155 12.04 -0.99 -12.54
CA THR A 155 12.67 -1.28 -13.82
C THR A 155 12.39 -0.19 -14.85
N MET A 156 11.18 0.37 -14.91
CA MET A 156 10.85 1.49 -15.80
C MET A 156 11.63 2.77 -15.46
N PHE A 157 12.03 2.97 -14.20
CA PHE A 157 12.89 4.07 -13.77
C PHE A 157 14.39 3.74 -13.83
N GLU A 158 14.76 2.59 -14.38
CA GLU A 158 16.17 2.16 -14.53
C GLU A 158 16.93 2.19 -13.20
N VAL A 159 16.24 1.83 -12.11
CA VAL A 159 16.85 1.74 -10.78
C VAL A 159 17.93 0.65 -10.80
N SER A 160 19.06 0.90 -10.13
CA SER A 160 20.18 -0.03 -10.05
C SER A 160 19.77 -1.41 -9.51
N ALA A 161 20.44 -2.47 -9.96
CA ALA A 161 20.16 -3.85 -9.56
C ALA A 161 20.23 -4.01 -8.02
N LYS A 162 21.21 -3.38 -7.38
CA LYS A 162 21.36 -3.34 -5.93
C LYS A 162 20.14 -2.75 -5.23
N ASN A 163 19.63 -1.62 -5.71
CA ASN A 163 18.50 -0.94 -5.12
C ASN A 163 17.18 -1.66 -5.44
N LYS A 164 17.03 -2.27 -6.61
CA LYS A 164 15.91 -3.19 -6.90
C LYS A 164 15.87 -4.38 -5.94
N LYS A 165 17.00 -5.06 -5.70
CA LYS A 165 17.09 -6.16 -4.72
C LYS A 165 16.72 -5.67 -3.31
N THR A 166 17.20 -4.50 -2.89
CA THR A 166 16.84 -3.91 -1.59
C THR A 166 15.33 -3.65 -1.48
N ALA A 167 14.70 -3.10 -2.52
CA ALA A 167 13.26 -2.87 -2.56
C ALA A 167 12.46 -4.15 -2.40
N ILE A 168 12.84 -5.17 -3.18
CA ILE A 168 12.16 -6.46 -3.17
C ILE A 168 12.36 -7.19 -1.83
N ALA A 169 13.58 -7.13 -1.26
CA ALA A 169 13.82 -7.67 0.08
C ALA A 169 12.93 -7.02 1.14
N LEU A 170 12.81 -5.68 1.13
CA LEU A 170 11.90 -4.97 2.03
C LEU A 170 10.43 -5.38 1.79
N ALA A 171 9.98 -5.42 0.55
CA ALA A 171 8.59 -5.79 0.22
C ALA A 171 8.28 -7.27 0.55
N CYS A 172 9.28 -8.15 0.48
CA CYS A 172 9.15 -9.56 0.80
C CYS A 172 9.16 -9.83 2.31
N PHE A 173 10.00 -9.14 3.09
CA PHE A 173 10.39 -9.59 4.42
C PHE A 173 10.13 -8.59 5.55
N LEU A 174 9.51 -7.43 5.31
CA LEU A 174 9.04 -6.59 6.41
C LEU A 174 8.05 -7.39 7.28
N PRO A 175 8.33 -7.62 8.58
CA PRO A 175 7.57 -8.57 9.38
C PRO A 175 6.08 -8.27 9.47
N ASN A 176 5.70 -7.01 9.69
CA ASN A 176 4.28 -6.64 9.74
C ASN A 176 3.58 -6.84 8.40
N SER A 177 4.25 -6.55 7.28
CA SER A 177 3.71 -6.77 5.94
C SER A 177 3.49 -8.26 5.67
N LEU A 178 4.45 -9.11 6.04
CA LEU A 178 4.30 -10.57 5.97
C LEU A 178 3.06 -11.05 6.71
N MET A 179 2.87 -10.57 7.95
CA MET A 179 1.76 -10.97 8.81
C MET A 179 0.41 -10.49 8.26
N ILE A 180 0.26 -9.17 8.09
CA ILE A 180 -1.02 -8.54 7.74
C ILE A 180 -1.51 -9.02 6.36
N THR A 181 -0.60 -9.21 5.39
CA THR A 181 -0.98 -9.68 4.06
C THR A 181 -1.22 -11.18 3.95
N SER A 182 -0.96 -11.93 5.02
CA SER A 182 -1.24 -13.37 5.11
C SER A 182 -2.54 -13.68 5.84
N PHE A 183 -3.16 -12.69 6.51
CA PHE A 183 -4.42 -12.87 7.23
C PHE A 183 -5.64 -12.52 6.39
N PHE A 184 -6.82 -12.85 6.91
CA PHE A 184 -8.10 -12.52 6.31
C PHE A 184 -8.45 -11.04 6.56
N LEU A 185 -7.72 -10.13 5.92
CA LEU A 185 -7.81 -8.68 6.10
C LEU A 185 -7.86 -7.97 4.74
N GLN A 186 -8.57 -6.84 4.67
CA GLN A 186 -8.71 -6.07 3.42
C GLN A 186 -7.44 -5.31 3.00
N GLU A 187 -6.47 -5.17 3.88
CA GLU A 187 -5.27 -4.35 3.69
C GLU A 187 -4.45 -4.79 2.47
N SER A 188 -4.36 -6.09 2.23
CA SER A 188 -3.62 -6.66 1.09
C SER A 188 -4.21 -6.24 -0.26
N VAL A 189 -5.54 -6.33 -0.38
CA VAL A 189 -6.27 -5.92 -1.60
C VAL A 189 -6.12 -4.42 -1.84
N ILE A 190 -6.23 -3.62 -0.79
CA ILE A 190 -6.10 -2.17 -0.87
C ILE A 190 -4.68 -1.78 -1.27
N ALA A 191 -3.65 -2.36 -0.65
CA ALA A 191 -2.26 -2.14 -1.00
C ALA A 191 -1.99 -2.50 -2.47
N PHE A 192 -2.55 -3.62 -2.95
CA PHE A 192 -2.47 -4.01 -4.36
C PHE A 192 -3.14 -2.97 -5.28
N CYS A 193 -4.33 -2.49 -4.94
CA CYS A 193 -5.01 -1.44 -5.72
C CYS A 193 -4.16 -0.17 -5.82
N ILE A 194 -3.53 0.26 -4.73
CA ILE A 194 -2.64 1.42 -4.69
C ILE A 194 -1.42 1.20 -5.60
N VAL A 195 -0.75 0.05 -5.49
CA VAL A 195 0.43 -0.25 -6.33
C VAL A 195 0.04 -0.40 -7.80
N LEU A 196 -1.12 -0.99 -8.10
CA LEU A 196 -1.62 -1.11 -9.46
C LEU A 196 -1.95 0.26 -10.08
N THR A 197 -2.49 1.18 -9.28
CA THR A 197 -2.66 2.59 -9.65
C THR A 197 -1.32 3.22 -10.02
N LEU A 198 -0.31 3.07 -9.15
CA LEU A 198 1.04 3.58 -9.42
C LEU A 198 1.66 2.95 -10.67
N TYR A 199 1.46 1.66 -10.89
CA TYR A 199 1.98 0.98 -12.08
C TYR A 199 1.40 1.54 -13.38
N PHE A 200 0.08 1.74 -13.46
CA PHE A 200 -0.53 2.35 -14.64
C PHE A 200 -0.17 3.82 -14.77
N TYR A 201 -0.08 4.55 -13.67
CA TYR A 201 0.41 5.93 -13.66
C TYR A 201 1.85 6.01 -14.15
N THR A 202 2.74 5.09 -13.73
CA THR A 202 4.12 4.99 -14.24
C THR A 202 4.14 4.67 -15.73
N LYS A 203 3.28 3.77 -16.21
CA LYS A 203 3.16 3.52 -17.65
C LYS A 203 2.75 4.77 -18.42
N TRP A 204 1.78 5.51 -17.92
CA TRP A 204 1.44 6.80 -18.52
C TRP A 204 2.63 7.77 -18.47
N TRP A 205 3.34 7.82 -17.36
CA TRP A 205 4.51 8.69 -17.19
C TRP A 205 5.52 8.53 -18.31
N PHE A 206 5.84 7.30 -18.69
CA PHE A 206 6.82 7.01 -19.74
C PHE A 206 6.23 6.99 -21.16
N THR A 207 4.99 6.51 -21.33
CA THR A 207 4.41 6.31 -22.67
C THR A 207 3.55 7.47 -23.17
N ARG A 208 3.11 8.34 -22.27
CA ARG A 208 2.16 9.44 -22.51
C ARG A 208 0.81 9.01 -23.09
N LYS A 209 0.50 7.73 -23.14
CA LYS A 209 -0.80 7.25 -23.62
C LYS A 209 -1.86 7.51 -22.56
N ILE A 210 -2.80 8.41 -22.88
CA ILE A 210 -3.87 8.85 -21.96
C ILE A 210 -4.69 7.68 -21.37
N VAL A 211 -4.79 6.58 -22.11
CA VAL A 211 -5.49 5.37 -21.65
C VAL A 211 -4.91 4.84 -20.34
N TYR A 212 -3.59 4.86 -20.16
CA TYR A 212 -2.97 4.40 -18.90
C TYR A 212 -3.24 5.36 -17.74
N PHE A 213 -3.35 6.66 -18.03
CA PHE A 213 -3.74 7.64 -17.03
C PHE A 213 -5.17 7.37 -16.53
N ILE A 214 -6.11 7.20 -17.45
CA ILE A 214 -7.51 6.91 -17.10
C ILE A 214 -7.61 5.57 -16.33
N ILE A 215 -6.95 4.52 -16.82
CA ILE A 215 -6.97 3.20 -16.16
C ILE A 215 -6.35 3.28 -14.76
N SER A 216 -5.38 4.16 -14.50
CA SER A 216 -4.75 4.28 -13.19
C SER A 216 -5.74 4.63 -12.07
N PHE A 217 -6.85 5.30 -12.35
CA PHE A 217 -7.85 5.64 -11.35
C PHE A 217 -8.74 4.46 -10.94
N ILE A 218 -8.94 3.48 -11.82
CA ILE A 218 -9.87 2.36 -11.59
C ILE A 218 -9.51 1.58 -10.32
N PRO A 219 -8.25 1.11 -10.12
CA PRO A 219 -7.91 0.36 -8.91
C PRO A 219 -8.06 1.19 -7.63
N SER A 220 -7.67 2.47 -7.63
CA SER A 220 -7.82 3.33 -6.45
C SER A 220 -9.28 3.61 -6.11
N ILE A 221 -10.15 3.79 -7.10
CA ILE A 221 -11.59 3.95 -6.88
C ILE A 221 -12.16 2.66 -6.29
N PHE A 222 -11.81 1.49 -6.83
CA PHE A 222 -12.21 0.21 -6.25
C PHE A 222 -11.70 0.05 -4.81
N GLY A 223 -10.43 0.36 -4.55
CA GLY A 223 -9.86 0.38 -3.19
C GLY A 223 -10.59 1.34 -2.25
N ALA A 224 -11.09 2.48 -2.76
CA ALA A 224 -11.85 3.45 -1.98
C ALA A 224 -13.24 2.93 -1.57
N PHE A 225 -13.88 2.07 -2.35
CA PHE A 225 -15.08 1.35 -1.94
C PHE A 225 -14.82 0.37 -0.80
N LEU A 226 -13.64 -0.27 -0.75
CA LEU A 226 -13.24 -1.12 0.37
C LEU A 226 -12.87 -0.28 1.61
N HIS A 227 -12.20 0.85 1.40
CA HIS A 227 -11.81 1.76 2.48
C HIS A 227 -11.57 3.17 1.94
N SER A 228 -12.34 4.13 2.41
CA SER A 228 -12.36 5.52 1.91
C SER A 228 -10.99 6.20 1.86
N GLY A 229 -10.09 5.91 2.81
CA GLY A 229 -8.72 6.44 2.80
C GLY A 229 -7.87 5.99 1.61
N SER A 230 -8.30 4.98 0.85
CA SER A 230 -7.59 4.51 -0.36
C SER A 230 -7.77 5.42 -1.57
N ILE A 231 -8.54 6.50 -1.45
CA ILE A 231 -8.64 7.57 -2.47
C ILE A 231 -7.37 8.45 -2.54
N VAL A 232 -6.49 8.36 -1.53
CA VAL A 232 -5.25 9.15 -1.42
C VAL A 232 -4.41 9.17 -2.71
N PRO A 233 -4.15 8.03 -3.41
CA PRO A 233 -3.42 8.07 -4.67
C PRO A 233 -4.10 8.91 -5.75
N VAL A 234 -5.42 8.85 -5.85
CA VAL A 234 -6.18 9.68 -6.82
C VAL A 234 -5.96 11.16 -6.54
N VAL A 235 -6.16 11.58 -5.29
CA VAL A 235 -5.98 12.98 -4.88
C VAL A 235 -4.54 13.44 -5.14
N ALA A 236 -3.54 12.63 -4.80
CA ALA A 236 -2.14 12.98 -5.01
C ALA A 236 -1.76 13.05 -6.50
N ILE A 237 -2.22 12.10 -7.34
CA ILE A 237 -1.98 12.11 -8.80
C ILE A 237 -2.61 13.34 -9.41
N VAL A 238 -3.84 13.66 -9.04
CA VAL A 238 -4.57 14.83 -9.54
C VAL A 238 -3.87 16.13 -9.11
N ALA A 239 -3.51 16.25 -7.83
CA ALA A 239 -2.80 17.42 -7.32
C ALA A 239 -1.45 17.62 -8.01
N THR A 240 -0.71 16.54 -8.27
CA THR A 240 0.61 16.62 -8.91
C THR A 240 0.55 16.74 -10.42
N PHE A 241 -0.50 16.24 -11.08
CA PHE A 241 -0.70 16.42 -12.52
C PHE A 241 -0.68 17.89 -12.93
N ALA A 242 -1.18 18.75 -12.07
CA ALA A 242 -1.18 20.18 -12.28
C ALA A 242 0.23 20.82 -12.21
N PHE A 243 1.16 20.20 -11.50
CA PHE A 243 2.50 20.76 -11.24
C PHE A 243 3.63 20.07 -12.03
N VAL A 244 3.30 19.04 -12.80
CA VAL A 244 4.29 18.30 -13.61
C VAL A 244 4.16 18.70 -15.07
N SER A 245 5.24 19.24 -15.66
CA SER A 245 5.28 19.51 -17.09
C SER A 245 5.17 18.20 -17.88
N ASN A 246 4.15 18.12 -18.74
CA ASN A 246 3.90 16.93 -19.54
C ASN A 246 4.98 16.65 -20.59
N ALA A 247 5.76 17.66 -21.03
CA ALA A 247 6.76 17.51 -22.08
C ALA A 247 8.14 17.07 -21.53
N GLU A 248 8.50 17.55 -20.33
CA GLU A 248 9.87 17.44 -19.84
C GLU A 248 10.03 16.65 -18.55
N HIS A 249 8.96 16.07 -17.99
CA HIS A 249 8.93 15.41 -16.67
C HIS A 249 9.44 16.28 -15.50
N LYS A 250 9.40 17.62 -15.68
CA LYS A 250 9.88 18.59 -14.69
C LYS A 250 8.71 19.16 -13.88
N LEU A 251 8.99 19.53 -12.64
CA LEU A 251 8.04 20.29 -11.83
C LEU A 251 7.98 21.73 -12.37
N LYS A 252 6.84 22.10 -12.95
CA LYS A 252 6.56 23.48 -13.35
C LYS A 252 5.27 23.93 -12.68
N ILE A 253 5.40 24.93 -11.81
CA ILE A 253 4.24 25.60 -11.21
C ILE A 253 3.79 26.70 -12.18
N THR A 254 2.73 26.43 -12.94
CA THR A 254 2.09 27.44 -13.79
C THR A 254 0.74 27.86 -13.19
N VAL A 255 0.30 29.10 -13.44
CA VAL A 255 -1.01 29.57 -12.99
C VAL A 255 -2.13 28.67 -13.53
N LEU A 256 -2.03 28.23 -14.79
CA LEU A 256 -2.98 27.31 -15.42
C LEU A 256 -3.02 25.96 -14.70
N ALA A 257 -1.85 25.43 -14.28
CA ALA A 257 -1.74 24.21 -13.51
C ALA A 257 -2.38 24.35 -12.12
N ALA A 258 -2.15 25.48 -11.45
CA ALA A 258 -2.77 25.75 -10.15
C ALA A 258 -4.30 25.85 -10.26
N VAL A 259 -4.82 26.54 -11.28
CA VAL A 259 -6.26 26.62 -11.56
C VAL A 259 -6.82 25.23 -11.90
N GLY A 260 -6.14 24.46 -12.73
CA GLY A 260 -6.51 23.08 -13.04
C GLY A 260 -6.57 22.19 -11.79
N ALA A 261 -5.59 22.29 -10.89
CA ALA A 261 -5.58 21.56 -9.62
C ALA A 261 -6.77 21.93 -8.72
N VAL A 262 -7.11 23.21 -8.64
CA VAL A 262 -8.27 23.67 -7.88
C VAL A 262 -9.57 23.14 -8.48
N ILE A 263 -9.75 23.23 -9.79
CA ILE A 263 -10.96 22.71 -10.48
C ILE A 263 -11.10 21.20 -10.25
N ILE A 264 -10.02 20.43 -10.45
CA ILE A 264 -10.05 18.98 -10.27
C ILE A 264 -10.29 18.64 -8.79
N SER A 265 -9.69 19.36 -7.86
CA SER A 265 -9.95 19.19 -6.43
C SER A 265 -11.43 19.45 -6.08
N ILE A 266 -12.04 20.46 -6.66
CA ILE A 266 -13.47 20.73 -6.51
C ILE A 266 -14.32 19.60 -7.09
N VAL A 267 -14.00 19.11 -8.29
CA VAL A 267 -14.73 18.00 -8.94
C VAL A 267 -14.60 16.71 -8.11
N VAL A 268 -13.40 16.38 -7.66
CA VAL A 268 -13.15 15.22 -6.79
C VAL A 268 -13.89 15.39 -5.47
N PHE A 269 -13.85 16.58 -4.87
CA PHE A 269 -14.58 16.89 -3.65
C PHE A 269 -16.10 16.79 -3.85
N ALA A 270 -16.64 17.31 -4.94
CA ALA A 270 -18.07 17.22 -5.28
C ALA A 270 -18.49 15.76 -5.48
N PHE A 271 -17.68 14.95 -6.20
CA PHE A 271 -17.92 13.53 -6.39
C PHE A 271 -17.90 12.77 -5.06
N ILE A 272 -16.91 13.04 -4.21
CA ILE A 272 -16.81 12.46 -2.87
C ILE A 272 -18.01 12.87 -2.02
N SER A 273 -18.41 14.14 -2.06
CA SER A 273 -19.54 14.66 -1.28
C SER A 273 -20.87 14.09 -1.74
N SER A 274 -21.08 13.94 -3.06
CA SER A 274 -22.31 13.35 -3.61
C SER A 274 -22.46 11.84 -3.32
N ASN A 275 -21.34 11.13 -3.11
CA ASN A 275 -21.30 9.73 -2.74
C ASN A 275 -20.91 9.51 -1.27
N SER A 276 -21.04 10.54 -0.44
CA SER A 276 -20.58 10.53 0.96
C SER A 276 -21.26 9.46 1.81
N GLY A 277 -22.52 9.12 1.53
CA GLY A 277 -23.25 8.07 2.24
C GLY A 277 -22.62 6.68 2.14
N THR A 278 -21.95 6.39 1.01
CA THR A 278 -21.27 5.11 0.77
C THR A 278 -19.78 5.17 1.05
N LEU A 279 -19.11 6.27 0.66
CA LEU A 279 -17.66 6.42 0.82
C LEU A 279 -17.24 6.86 2.23
N PHE A 280 -18.12 7.51 2.97
CA PHE A 280 -17.85 8.06 4.31
C PHE A 280 -18.82 7.58 5.39
N SER A 281 -19.47 6.44 5.19
CA SER A 281 -20.39 5.85 6.19
C SER A 281 -19.75 5.76 7.57
N LYS A 282 -18.44 5.49 7.64
CA LYS A 282 -17.69 5.41 8.91
C LYS A 282 -17.35 6.77 9.53
N ILE A 283 -17.43 7.86 8.76
CA ILE A 283 -17.17 9.24 9.24
C ILE A 283 -18.47 10.03 9.43
N GLY A 284 -19.62 9.35 9.54
CA GLY A 284 -20.92 10.00 9.76
C GLY A 284 -21.61 10.50 8.50
N GLY A 285 -21.24 9.99 7.31
CA GLY A 285 -21.98 10.22 6.06
C GLY A 285 -21.75 11.57 5.36
N SER A 286 -20.93 12.48 5.90
CA SER A 286 -20.52 13.71 5.23
C SER A 286 -19.14 14.20 5.68
N LEU A 287 -18.39 14.81 4.74
CA LEU A 287 -17.13 15.50 5.03
C LEU A 287 -17.36 16.88 5.67
N SER A 288 -18.26 16.99 6.65
CA SER A 288 -18.33 18.22 7.45
C SER A 288 -17.17 18.22 8.46
N ALA A 289 -16.61 19.41 8.74
CA ALA A 289 -15.60 19.57 9.78
C ALA A 289 -16.10 19.00 11.12
N GLU A 290 -17.39 19.11 11.39
CA GLU A 290 -18.08 18.57 12.58
C GLU A 290 -18.06 17.03 12.60
N ASN A 291 -18.26 16.34 11.48
CA ASN A 291 -18.22 14.88 11.42
C ASN A 291 -16.79 14.32 11.50
N VAL A 292 -15.82 15.01 10.93
CA VAL A 292 -14.39 14.67 11.11
C VAL A 292 -13.98 14.84 12.57
N VAL A 293 -14.42 15.91 13.20
CA VAL A 293 -14.23 16.21 14.62
C VAL A 293 -14.92 15.17 15.51
N ASN A 294 -16.18 14.85 15.22
CA ASN A 294 -16.95 13.85 15.97
C ASN A 294 -16.39 12.44 15.78
N SER A 295 -15.86 12.08 14.61
CA SER A 295 -15.23 10.79 14.41
C SER A 295 -13.85 10.70 15.09
N ALA A 296 -13.10 11.81 15.13
CA ALA A 296 -11.88 11.90 15.93
C ALA A 296 -12.16 11.85 17.44
N GLY A 297 -13.30 12.40 17.90
CA GLY A 297 -13.76 12.35 19.27
C GLY A 297 -14.46 11.04 19.68
N LYS A 298 -15.02 10.28 18.74
CA LYS A 298 -15.61 8.94 19.02
C LYS A 298 -14.59 7.87 19.37
N THR A 299 -13.32 8.20 19.37
CA THR A 299 -12.22 7.37 19.87
C THR A 299 -12.16 7.31 21.40
N ASP A 300 -13.21 7.69 22.12
CA ASP A 300 -13.38 7.49 23.58
C ASP A 300 -13.45 6.01 24.02
N ARG A 301 -13.18 5.09 23.12
CA ARG A 301 -12.84 3.72 23.52
C ARG A 301 -11.42 3.73 24.08
N VAL A 302 -11.33 3.96 25.38
CA VAL A 302 -10.10 3.83 26.16
C VAL A 302 -9.56 2.41 26.01
N SER A 303 -8.80 2.18 24.94
CA SER A 303 -7.97 1.00 24.86
C SER A 303 -6.58 1.36 25.35
N SER A 304 -5.91 0.42 26.01
CA SER A 304 -4.52 0.62 26.47
C SER A 304 -3.53 0.95 25.34
N ALA A 305 -3.95 0.83 24.06
CA ALA A 305 -3.20 1.10 22.84
C ALA A 305 -3.37 2.52 22.30
N ASP A 306 -4.21 3.35 22.93
CA ASP A 306 -4.54 4.66 22.40
C ASP A 306 -3.39 5.65 22.60
N TYR A 307 -3.10 6.41 21.56
CA TYR A 307 -2.23 7.59 21.60
C TYR A 307 -3.10 8.86 21.49
N PHE A 308 -3.97 9.06 22.44
CA PHE A 308 -4.82 10.25 22.46
C PHE A 308 -3.96 11.49 22.71
N ILE A 309 -3.89 12.36 21.74
CA ILE A 309 -3.39 13.72 21.93
C ILE A 309 -4.63 14.54 22.23
N GLY A 310 -4.84 14.76 23.52
CA GLY A 310 -6.02 15.39 24.05
C GLY A 310 -6.30 16.73 23.39
N ILE A 311 -7.50 16.83 22.81
CA ILE A 311 -8.10 18.09 22.48
C ILE A 311 -9.17 18.25 23.57
N GLY A 312 -8.89 19.10 24.53
CA GLY A 312 -9.85 19.41 25.60
C GLY A 312 -11.08 20.09 24.98
N GLY A 313 -12.22 19.41 24.97
CA GLY A 313 -13.47 19.91 24.43
C GLY A 313 -13.75 19.47 23.00
N LEU A 314 -14.84 19.95 22.38
CA LEU A 314 -15.16 19.73 20.97
C LEU A 314 -14.08 20.41 20.11
N PRO A 315 -13.30 19.65 19.32
CA PRO A 315 -12.21 20.21 18.55
C PRO A 315 -12.76 21.15 17.48
N SER A 316 -12.17 22.32 17.38
CA SER A 316 -12.41 23.23 16.26
C SER A 316 -11.59 22.82 15.03
N VAL A 317 -11.94 23.35 13.86
CA VAL A 317 -11.10 23.17 12.63
C VAL A 317 -9.67 23.66 12.88
N LEU A 318 -9.49 24.70 13.70
CA LEU A 318 -8.17 25.19 14.06
C LEU A 318 -7.38 24.18 14.89
N ASP A 319 -8.02 23.50 15.84
CA ASP A 319 -7.40 22.43 16.63
C ASP A 319 -6.98 21.26 15.74
N LEU A 320 -7.78 20.94 14.72
CA LEU A 320 -7.44 19.96 13.71
C LEU A 320 -6.12 20.33 13.00
N ILE A 321 -6.01 21.56 12.51
CA ILE A 321 -4.83 22.03 11.79
C ILE A 321 -3.60 22.04 12.71
N VAL A 322 -3.72 22.62 13.90
CA VAL A 322 -2.60 22.77 14.86
C VAL A 322 -2.06 21.42 15.33
N ASN A 323 -2.94 20.45 15.58
CA ASN A 323 -2.54 19.12 16.05
C ASN A 323 -2.21 18.13 14.95
N SER A 324 -2.47 18.45 13.66
CA SER A 324 -2.17 17.57 12.52
C SER A 324 -0.74 17.07 12.50
N PRO A 325 0.30 17.90 12.65
CA PRO A 325 1.68 17.44 12.54
C PRO A 325 2.02 16.34 13.56
N ILE A 326 1.60 16.51 14.82
CA ILE A 326 1.90 15.53 15.85
C ILE A 326 1.10 14.23 15.66
N ARG A 327 -0.17 14.31 15.24
CA ARG A 327 -0.98 13.13 14.93
C ARG A 327 -0.44 12.36 13.72
N MET A 328 0.04 13.06 12.69
CA MET A 328 0.73 12.46 11.54
C MET A 328 2.00 11.70 11.98
N LEU A 329 2.78 12.26 12.89
CA LEU A 329 3.97 11.59 13.42
C LEU A 329 3.62 10.37 14.27
N TYR A 330 2.57 10.42 15.08
CA TYR A 330 2.09 9.24 15.82
C TYR A 330 1.58 8.16 14.86
N PHE A 331 0.80 8.54 13.83
CA PHE A 331 0.38 7.58 12.81
C PHE A 331 1.60 6.93 12.12
N LEU A 332 2.64 7.70 11.80
CA LEU A 332 3.85 7.19 11.17
C LEU A 332 4.66 6.25 12.07
N ALA A 333 4.81 6.59 13.36
CA ALA A 333 5.82 6.01 14.23
C ALA A 333 5.28 5.04 15.29
N SER A 334 3.97 5.07 15.61
CA SER A 334 3.42 4.22 16.67
C SER A 334 3.54 2.71 16.36
N PRO A 335 3.67 1.86 17.38
CA PRO A 335 3.84 2.16 18.79
C PRO A 335 5.25 2.64 19.15
N VAL A 336 5.38 3.87 19.60
CA VAL A 336 6.69 4.43 20.03
C VAL A 336 7.10 3.90 21.42
N PRO A 337 8.39 3.97 21.83
CA PRO A 337 8.90 3.30 23.04
C PRO A 337 8.10 3.54 24.31
N TRP A 338 7.60 4.75 24.53
CA TRP A 338 6.80 5.08 25.71
C TRP A 338 5.35 4.56 25.68
N MET A 339 4.94 3.94 24.56
CA MET A 339 3.62 3.31 24.40
C MET A 339 3.67 1.79 24.54
N TRP A 340 4.86 1.19 24.70
CA TRP A 340 5.01 -0.26 24.72
C TRP A 340 4.39 -0.87 25.97
N ARG A 341 3.53 -1.85 25.78
CA ARG A 341 2.82 -2.62 26.83
C ARG A 341 3.31 -4.05 26.91
N GLY A 342 3.98 -4.53 25.87
CA GLY A 342 4.49 -5.89 25.78
C GLY A 342 5.33 -6.13 24.54
N LEU A 343 5.76 -7.38 24.37
CA LEU A 343 6.63 -7.80 23.27
C LEU A 343 6.02 -7.54 21.88
N ASN A 344 4.69 -7.60 21.74
CA ASN A 344 4.01 -7.36 20.48
C ASN A 344 4.19 -5.91 19.99
N ASP A 345 4.15 -4.93 20.91
CA ASP A 345 4.39 -3.52 20.56
C ASP A 345 5.85 -3.29 20.13
N ILE A 346 6.80 -3.93 20.83
CA ILE A 346 8.22 -3.89 20.49
C ILE A 346 8.46 -4.51 19.12
N ALA A 347 7.91 -5.70 18.88
CA ALA A 347 8.01 -6.39 17.60
C ALA A 347 7.39 -5.58 16.45
N ALA A 348 6.23 -4.93 16.69
CA ALA A 348 5.58 -4.07 15.73
C ALA A 348 6.40 -2.82 15.40
N PHE A 349 7.04 -2.20 16.40
CA PHE A 349 7.91 -1.04 16.20
C PHE A 349 9.11 -1.38 15.32
N PHE A 350 9.87 -2.40 15.68
CA PHE A 350 11.04 -2.83 14.89
C PHE A 350 10.63 -3.51 13.57
N GLY A 351 9.49 -4.18 13.53
CA GLY A 351 8.99 -4.89 12.35
C GLY A 351 8.50 -3.99 11.22
N SER A 352 8.16 -2.71 11.50
CA SER A 352 7.75 -1.77 10.44
C SER A 352 7.96 -0.29 10.79
N SER A 353 7.66 0.17 12.01
CA SER A 353 7.67 1.61 12.33
C SER A 353 9.03 2.25 12.12
N VAL A 354 10.11 1.56 12.49
CA VAL A 354 11.50 2.00 12.24
C VAL A 354 11.74 2.23 10.76
N PHE A 355 11.28 1.33 9.89
CA PHE A 355 11.42 1.49 8.45
C PHE A 355 10.68 2.74 7.93
N TYR A 356 9.45 2.97 8.37
CA TYR A 356 8.67 4.15 7.94
C TYR A 356 9.33 5.46 8.39
N ILE A 357 9.84 5.50 9.63
CA ILE A 357 10.58 6.66 10.16
C ILE A 357 11.82 6.92 9.32
N ILE A 358 12.62 5.89 9.02
CA ILE A 358 13.84 6.00 8.21
C ILE A 358 13.49 6.47 6.79
N ALA A 359 12.49 5.87 6.16
CA ALA A 359 12.08 6.21 4.80
C ALA A 359 11.62 7.67 4.71
N PHE A 360 10.76 8.09 5.63
CA PHE A 360 10.26 9.47 5.68
C PHE A 360 11.37 10.48 6.01
N TRP A 361 12.22 10.18 6.98
CA TRP A 361 13.34 11.04 7.37
C TRP A 361 14.32 11.25 6.22
N ASN A 362 14.69 10.17 5.52
CA ASN A 362 15.58 10.25 4.36
C ASN A 362 14.97 11.10 3.23
N ALA A 363 13.67 10.96 2.98
CA ALA A 363 12.98 11.79 2.00
C ALA A 363 12.99 13.27 2.39
N VAL A 364 12.72 13.60 3.65
CA VAL A 364 12.80 14.99 4.15
C VAL A 364 14.23 15.52 4.07
N LYS A 365 15.22 14.70 4.42
CA LYS A 365 16.64 15.06 4.32
C LYS A 365 17.03 15.35 2.87
N LEU A 366 16.59 14.54 1.91
CA LEU A 366 16.83 14.74 0.48
C LEU A 366 16.26 16.10 0.01
N ILE A 367 15.02 16.44 0.42
CA ILE A 367 14.40 17.72 0.09
C ILE A 367 15.17 18.91 0.66
N ARG A 368 15.68 18.78 1.88
CA ARG A 368 16.46 19.85 2.56
C ARG A 368 17.85 20.02 1.94
N HIS A 369 18.56 18.92 1.65
CA HIS A 369 19.94 18.93 1.15
C HIS A 369 20.00 18.67 -0.37
N ARG A 370 19.14 19.33 -1.10
CA ARG A 370 18.91 19.13 -2.53
C ARG A 370 20.01 19.66 -3.47
N ASN A 371 21.11 20.19 -2.94
CA ASN A 371 22.21 20.72 -3.76
C ASN A 371 22.97 19.57 -4.45
N GLY A 372 23.06 19.63 -5.78
CA GLY A 372 23.72 18.62 -6.60
C GLY A 372 22.85 17.46 -7.05
N ILE A 373 21.55 17.39 -6.67
CA ILE A 373 20.62 16.41 -7.19
C ILE A 373 20.10 16.86 -8.55
N ASP A 374 20.09 15.96 -9.52
CA ASP A 374 19.46 16.23 -10.80
C ASP A 374 17.93 16.36 -10.63
N ARG A 375 17.48 17.61 -10.53
CA ARG A 375 16.07 17.98 -10.38
C ARG A 375 15.30 17.93 -11.70
N GLU A 376 16.00 17.85 -12.78
CA GLU A 376 15.41 17.74 -14.11
C GLU A 376 15.07 16.29 -14.43
N SER A 377 15.55 15.32 -13.62
CA SER A 377 15.20 13.92 -13.79
C SER A 377 13.71 13.64 -13.54
N GLY A 378 13.11 12.82 -14.37
CA GLY A 378 11.75 12.36 -14.18
C GLY A 378 11.54 11.63 -12.84
N MET A 379 12.59 11.04 -12.29
CA MET A 379 12.58 10.38 -10.97
C MET A 379 12.34 11.40 -9.84
N TRP A 380 12.96 12.60 -9.90
CA TRP A 380 12.75 13.67 -8.94
C TRP A 380 11.29 14.14 -8.88
N ALA A 381 10.68 14.37 -10.05
CA ALA A 381 9.28 14.79 -10.12
C ALA A 381 8.34 13.68 -9.62
N TYR A 382 8.60 12.42 -9.97
CA TYR A 382 7.83 11.28 -9.49
C TYR A 382 8.00 11.04 -7.98
N PHE A 383 9.19 11.28 -7.43
CA PHE A 383 9.43 11.28 -5.99
C PHE A 383 8.47 12.21 -5.24
N PHE A 384 8.22 13.43 -5.77
CA PHE A 384 7.25 14.34 -5.16
C PHE A 384 5.83 13.81 -5.21
N VAL A 385 5.44 13.09 -6.26
CA VAL A 385 4.12 12.42 -6.30
C VAL A 385 3.99 11.44 -5.13
N LEU A 386 4.99 10.58 -4.93
CA LEU A 386 5.00 9.62 -3.83
C LEU A 386 5.06 10.30 -2.46
N PHE A 387 5.87 11.34 -2.32
CA PHE A 387 5.99 12.09 -1.07
C PHE A 387 4.67 12.75 -0.68
N ILE A 388 3.98 13.37 -1.64
CA ILE A 388 2.65 13.97 -1.43
C ILE A 388 1.63 12.89 -1.07
N MET A 389 1.66 11.71 -1.72
CA MET A 389 0.79 10.59 -1.33
C MET A 389 0.97 10.20 0.13
N ILE A 390 2.22 10.12 0.60
CA ILE A 390 2.52 9.78 1.99
C ILE A 390 2.03 10.87 2.95
N ILE A 391 2.26 12.15 2.63
CA ILE A 391 1.76 13.27 3.44
C ILE A 391 0.23 13.23 3.55
N PHE A 392 -0.48 13.01 2.43
CA PHE A 392 -1.94 12.88 2.44
C PHE A 392 -2.39 11.66 3.25
N ALA A 393 -1.73 10.52 3.10
CA ALA A 393 -2.03 9.32 3.89
C ALA A 393 -1.84 9.59 5.40
N MET A 394 -0.70 10.18 5.78
CA MET A 394 -0.42 10.54 7.17
C MET A 394 -1.45 11.53 7.72
N PHE A 395 -1.88 12.51 6.93
CA PHE A 395 -2.91 13.48 7.31
C PHE A 395 -4.25 12.78 7.53
N MET A 396 -4.77 12.07 6.54
CA MET A 396 -6.08 11.42 6.59
C MET A 396 -6.17 10.39 7.72
N PHE A 397 -5.17 9.52 7.85
CA PHE A 397 -5.17 8.48 8.87
C PHE A 397 -4.70 8.98 10.23
N GLY A 398 -3.89 10.02 10.30
CA GLY A 398 -3.53 10.68 11.56
C GLY A 398 -4.74 11.23 12.29
N TRP A 399 -5.78 11.62 11.57
CA TRP A 399 -7.06 12.06 12.15
C TRP A 399 -8.05 10.92 12.37
N GLY A 400 -8.12 9.97 11.47
CA GLY A 400 -9.06 8.85 11.54
C GLY A 400 -8.66 7.74 12.52
N VAL A 401 -7.44 7.78 13.08
CA VAL A 401 -6.89 6.70 13.90
C VAL A 401 -6.21 7.27 15.13
N SER A 402 -6.54 6.73 16.31
CA SER A 402 -5.90 7.07 17.59
C SER A 402 -5.31 5.85 18.29
N ASN A 403 -5.45 4.65 17.73
CA ASN A 403 -4.97 3.40 18.28
C ASN A 403 -3.77 2.88 17.47
N SER A 404 -2.69 2.47 18.17
CA SER A 404 -1.45 2.00 17.55
C SER A 404 -1.62 0.73 16.70
N GLY A 405 -2.48 -0.21 17.13
CA GLY A 405 -2.77 -1.44 16.37
C GLY A 405 -3.50 -1.13 15.05
N THR A 406 -4.49 -0.25 15.11
CA THR A 406 -5.20 0.24 13.92
C THR A 406 -4.27 1.04 13.00
N ALA A 407 -3.37 1.85 13.57
CA ALA A 407 -2.37 2.58 12.80
C ALA A 407 -1.42 1.65 12.04
N LEU A 408 -0.96 0.56 12.65
CA LEU A 408 -0.13 -0.47 12.01
C LEU A 408 -0.81 -1.06 10.77
N ARG A 409 -2.08 -1.42 10.88
CA ARG A 409 -2.87 -1.96 9.78
C ARG A 409 -3.08 -0.95 8.66
N HIS A 410 -3.43 0.28 9.01
CA HIS A 410 -3.65 1.31 7.99
C HIS A 410 -2.38 1.74 7.27
N ARG A 411 -1.22 1.72 7.94
CA ARG A 411 0.09 1.95 7.28
C ARG A 411 0.42 0.89 6.26
N GLU A 412 0.02 -0.36 6.49
CA GLU A 412 0.28 -1.46 5.55
C GLU A 412 -0.23 -1.16 4.15
N LYS A 413 -1.36 -0.47 4.02
CA LYS A 413 -1.92 -0.05 2.73
C LYS A 413 -0.93 0.79 1.90
N PHE A 414 0.01 1.50 2.55
CA PHE A 414 0.98 2.40 1.95
C PHE A 414 2.43 1.91 2.03
N THR A 415 2.69 0.74 2.61
CA THR A 415 4.03 0.15 2.78
C THR A 415 4.82 0.19 1.48
N TYR A 416 4.21 -0.21 0.39
CA TYR A 416 4.86 -0.27 -0.91
C TYR A 416 5.22 1.12 -1.47
N ILE A 417 4.43 2.16 -1.17
CA ILE A 417 4.77 3.55 -1.52
C ILE A 417 6.01 4.00 -0.73
N PHE A 418 6.07 3.69 0.58
CA PHE A 418 7.24 3.99 1.40
C PHE A 418 8.50 3.29 0.88
N ILE A 419 8.38 2.04 0.43
CA ILE A 419 9.51 1.30 -0.17
C ILE A 419 10.00 2.00 -1.45
N ILE A 420 9.11 2.34 -2.37
CA ILE A 420 9.49 3.00 -3.63
C ILE A 420 10.10 4.38 -3.33
N LEU A 421 9.51 5.16 -2.42
CA LEU A 421 10.03 6.46 -2.00
C LEU A 421 11.45 6.36 -1.41
N TYR A 422 11.67 5.39 -0.52
CA TYR A 422 12.97 5.13 0.09
C TYR A 422 14.02 4.76 -0.96
N ILE A 423 13.67 3.89 -1.89
CA ILE A 423 14.55 3.46 -2.98
C ILE A 423 14.88 4.61 -3.93
N PHE A 424 13.90 5.43 -4.31
CA PHE A 424 14.17 6.61 -5.14
C PHE A 424 15.08 7.61 -4.43
N THR A 425 14.87 7.83 -3.13
CA THR A 425 15.76 8.66 -2.33
C THR A 425 17.19 8.15 -2.36
N LYS A 426 17.38 6.85 -2.16
CA LYS A 426 18.69 6.20 -2.14
C LYS A 426 19.35 6.24 -3.52
N GLU A 427 18.62 5.90 -4.57
CA GLU A 427 19.13 5.91 -5.96
C GLU A 427 19.58 7.30 -6.38
N MET A 428 18.81 8.35 -6.11
CA MET A 428 19.18 9.73 -6.43
C MET A 428 20.45 10.19 -5.69
N ILE A 429 20.60 9.79 -4.43
CA ILE A 429 21.81 10.10 -3.67
C ILE A 429 23.03 9.36 -4.24
N GLU A 430 22.89 8.09 -4.59
CA GLU A 430 23.98 7.27 -5.16
C GLU A 430 24.40 7.83 -6.53
N ARG A 431 23.47 8.10 -7.45
CA ARG A 431 23.77 8.72 -8.77
C ARG A 431 24.48 10.08 -8.63
N THR A 432 24.06 10.92 -7.69
CA THR A 432 24.73 12.22 -7.43
C THR A 432 26.17 12.05 -6.96
N ARG A 433 26.46 11.02 -6.17
CA ARG A 433 27.83 10.75 -5.69
C ARG A 433 28.72 10.22 -6.82
N GLU A 434 28.19 9.37 -7.68
CA GLU A 434 28.91 8.83 -8.85
C GLU A 434 29.36 9.96 -9.78
N VAL A 435 28.44 10.87 -10.14
CA VAL A 435 28.76 12.02 -11.00
C VAL A 435 29.86 12.90 -10.37
N LYS A 436 29.77 13.21 -9.07
CA LYS A 436 30.82 14.02 -8.39
C LYS A 436 32.17 13.33 -8.35
N ASN A 437 32.20 12.01 -8.18
CA ASN A 437 33.45 11.24 -8.21
C ASN A 437 34.08 11.25 -9.60
N GLU A 438 33.29 11.11 -10.66
CA GLU A 438 33.77 11.17 -12.04
C GLU A 438 34.35 12.56 -12.38
N GLU A 439 33.67 13.64 -11.97
CA GLU A 439 34.17 15.01 -12.12
C GLU A 439 35.49 15.20 -11.42
N SER A 440 35.61 14.74 -10.17
CA SER A 440 36.85 14.87 -9.37
C SER A 440 38.04 14.11 -9.97
N VAL A 441 37.80 12.93 -10.52
CA VAL A 441 38.83 12.13 -11.23
C VAL A 441 39.25 12.81 -12.56
N SER A 442 38.29 13.37 -13.29
CA SER A 442 38.55 14.12 -14.52
C SER A 442 39.39 15.36 -14.26
N ASP A 443 39.10 16.13 -13.21
CA ASP A 443 39.83 17.32 -12.88
C ASP A 443 41.25 17.01 -12.38
N SER A 444 41.42 15.96 -11.58
CA SER A 444 42.76 15.51 -11.14
C SER A 444 43.63 15.05 -12.32
N SER A 445 43.03 14.36 -13.28
CA SER A 445 43.73 13.93 -14.49
C SER A 445 44.12 15.09 -15.43
N ARG A 446 43.33 16.17 -15.48
CA ARG A 446 43.62 17.38 -16.22
C ARG A 446 44.74 18.18 -15.57
N LEU A 447 44.81 18.26 -14.23
CA LEU A 447 45.86 18.92 -13.48
C LEU A 447 47.23 18.21 -13.69
N GLN A 448 47.24 16.87 -13.58
CA GLN A 448 48.48 16.10 -13.84
C GLN A 448 49.00 16.28 -15.27
N ARG A 449 48.13 16.35 -16.28
CA ARG A 449 48.57 16.63 -17.67
C ARG A 449 49.13 18.02 -17.86
N ARG A 450 48.67 19.02 -17.12
CA ARG A 450 49.22 20.37 -17.14
C ARG A 450 50.61 20.48 -16.48
N GLU A 451 50.80 19.73 -15.39
CA GLU A 451 52.11 19.67 -14.69
C GLU A 451 53.17 18.93 -15.51
N VAL A 452 52.82 17.96 -16.33
CA VAL A 452 53.75 17.22 -17.21
C VAL A 452 54.06 17.99 -18.49
N SER A 453 53.26 19.02 -18.84
CA SER A 453 53.44 19.84 -20.05
C SER A 453 54.06 21.20 -19.82
N ALA A 454 54.38 21.55 -18.55
CA ALA A 454 55.11 22.73 -18.11
C ALA A 454 56.56 22.38 -17.71
#